data_30ccb923d67d945f6d56c2d46058fe9b
#
_entry.id   30ccb923d67d945f6d56c2d46058fe9b
#
_cell.length_a   1.000
_cell.length_b   1.000
_cell.length_c   1.000
_cell.angle_alpha   90.00
_cell.angle_beta   90.00
_cell.angle_gamma   90.00
#
_symmetry.space_group_name_H-M   'P 1'
#
loop_
_entity.id
_entity.type
_entity.pdbx_description
1 polymer ?
#
loop_
_entity_poly.entity_id
_entity_poly.type
_entity_poly.pdbx_seq_one_letter_code
_entity_poly.pdbx_strand_id
1 'polypeptide(L)'
;MQNSANQILSTKNLSVGYTSNVLFEGVDLELYPGKLTCFMGPNGIGKSTLIRTLAGLQRPLAGEILNQDEKKIAVVLTDKVTATHMTVYDLVGYGRYPHINWDVSFSSIDLEVIDQSIREVRIASLIDKKLEELSDGQLQLAMIARALAQETPVLLLDEPTAHLDLNNRVEIMKLLLKLAREKDKAIVVATHELDLALQMADDVWLATPDKKMVTGIPEDLVLDGSFDNVFKFKGFDLKTGKVQHQSFQKKTIHLQGEGYSFLWTKNALERQGFSVSTDGELTIWVYSDENRTAWKINDRSFFSIRDLLTDLVK
;
A
#
# COMPACT_ATOMS: atom_id res chain seq x y z
N MET A 1 -4.89 -26.73 5.90
CA MET A 1 -4.58 -26.66 7.33
C MET A 1 -3.23 -25.95 7.43
N GLN A 2 -3.24 -24.63 7.58
CA GLN A 2 -2.01 -23.86 7.80
C GLN A 2 -1.54 -24.10 9.24
N ASN A 3 -0.26 -24.36 9.39
CA ASN A 3 0.38 -24.70 10.66
C ASN A 3 0.15 -23.59 11.72
N SER A 4 -0.67 -23.87 12.72
CA SER A 4 -0.85 -23.02 13.92
C SER A 4 0.43 -22.79 14.75
N ALA A 5 1.53 -23.41 14.36
CA ALA A 5 2.78 -23.39 15.12
C ALA A 5 3.69 -22.15 14.88
N ASN A 6 3.34 -21.25 13.97
CA ASN A 6 4.25 -20.14 13.60
C ASN A 6 3.57 -18.75 13.59
N GLN A 7 2.40 -18.60 14.21
CA GLN A 7 1.76 -17.29 14.36
C GLN A 7 2.48 -16.46 15.43
N ILE A 8 2.84 -15.24 15.08
CA ILE A 8 3.49 -14.33 16.03
C ILE A 8 2.48 -13.52 16.85
N LEU A 9 1.32 -13.24 16.26
CA LEU A 9 0.19 -12.59 16.88
C LEU A 9 -1.10 -13.10 16.22
N SER A 10 -2.15 -13.33 17.00
CA SER A 10 -3.47 -13.63 16.46
C SER A 10 -4.57 -13.03 17.31
N THR A 11 -5.78 -12.93 16.76
CA THR A 11 -6.94 -12.45 17.49
C THR A 11 -8.03 -13.51 17.51
N LYS A 12 -8.82 -13.52 18.59
CA LYS A 12 -9.94 -14.42 18.74
C LYS A 12 -11.20 -13.64 19.10
N ASN A 13 -12.16 -13.66 18.19
CA ASN A 13 -13.46 -12.99 18.33
C ASN A 13 -13.31 -11.52 18.76
N LEU A 14 -12.31 -10.82 18.19
CA LEU A 14 -11.92 -9.47 18.57
C LEU A 14 -12.97 -8.45 18.14
N SER A 15 -13.45 -7.63 19.07
CA SER A 15 -14.29 -6.46 18.78
C SER A 15 -13.55 -5.17 19.12
N VAL A 16 -13.53 -4.24 18.17
CA VAL A 16 -12.75 -3.01 18.24
C VAL A 16 -13.64 -1.80 17.99
N GLY A 17 -13.37 -0.74 18.70
CA GLY A 17 -14.11 0.53 18.56
C GLY A 17 -14.15 1.32 19.85
N TYR A 18 -15.23 2.03 20.05
CA TYR A 18 -15.52 2.84 21.24
C TYR A 18 -16.84 2.35 21.85
N THR A 19 -17.07 2.60 23.12
CA THR A 19 -18.27 2.14 23.85
C THR A 19 -19.58 2.52 23.12
N SER A 20 -19.60 3.66 22.46
CA SER A 20 -20.75 4.15 21.68
C SER A 20 -20.76 3.74 20.21
N ASN A 21 -19.68 3.18 19.69
CA ASN A 21 -19.55 2.84 18.27
C ASN A 21 -18.57 1.70 18.04
N VAL A 22 -19.11 0.50 17.85
CA VAL A 22 -18.33 -0.68 17.45
C VAL A 22 -17.94 -0.54 15.98
N LEU A 23 -16.65 -0.62 15.67
CA LEU A 23 -16.08 -0.53 14.32
C LEU A 23 -15.89 -1.90 13.69
N PHE A 24 -15.39 -2.86 14.44
CA PHE A 24 -15.26 -4.26 14.03
C PHE A 24 -15.80 -5.18 15.10
N GLU A 25 -16.42 -6.28 14.70
CA GLU A 25 -17.06 -7.23 15.59
C GLU A 25 -16.66 -8.68 15.22
N GLY A 26 -16.17 -9.41 16.23
CA GLY A 26 -15.88 -10.83 16.09
C GLY A 26 -14.78 -11.14 15.06
N VAL A 27 -13.70 -10.35 15.03
CA VAL A 27 -12.65 -10.48 14.01
C VAL A 27 -11.56 -11.44 14.47
N ASP A 28 -11.24 -12.42 13.63
CA ASP A 28 -10.13 -13.35 13.79
C ASP A 28 -9.05 -13.03 12.75
N LEU A 29 -7.88 -12.61 13.23
CA LEU A 29 -6.72 -12.21 12.42
C LEU A 29 -5.51 -13.02 12.83
N GLU A 30 -4.61 -13.21 11.89
CA GLU A 30 -3.37 -13.93 12.10
C GLU A 30 -2.21 -13.18 11.45
N LEU A 31 -1.09 -13.08 12.18
CA LEU A 31 0.16 -12.50 11.69
C LEU A 31 1.27 -13.54 11.70
N TYR A 32 2.00 -13.59 10.61
CA TYR A 32 3.10 -14.51 10.41
C TYR A 32 4.42 -13.78 10.17
N PRO A 33 5.54 -14.27 10.72
CA PRO A 33 6.86 -13.76 10.39
C PRO A 33 7.15 -13.85 8.90
N GLY A 34 7.98 -12.94 8.40
CA GLY A 34 8.38 -12.91 7.01
C GLY A 34 7.32 -12.39 6.04
N LYS A 35 6.14 -11.95 6.52
CA LYS A 35 5.02 -11.51 5.68
C LYS A 35 4.70 -10.03 5.81
N LEU A 36 4.34 -9.44 4.65
CA LEU A 36 3.75 -8.11 4.56
C LEU A 36 2.23 -8.26 4.38
N THR A 37 1.46 -7.82 5.37
CA THR A 37 0.00 -7.79 5.35
C THR A 37 -0.48 -6.38 5.09
N CYS A 38 -1.34 -6.16 4.09
CA CYS A 38 -1.99 -4.88 3.86
C CYS A 38 -3.39 -4.88 4.46
N PHE A 39 -3.66 -3.92 5.36
CA PHE A 39 -4.98 -3.72 5.92
C PHE A 39 -5.71 -2.62 5.15
N MET A 40 -6.76 -2.99 4.45
CA MET A 40 -7.49 -2.14 3.52
C MET A 40 -8.96 -1.97 3.90
N GLY A 41 -9.55 -0.90 3.43
CA GLY A 41 -10.96 -0.59 3.60
C GLY A 41 -11.24 0.90 3.42
N PRO A 42 -12.52 1.31 3.31
CA PRO A 42 -12.91 2.70 3.14
C PRO A 42 -12.34 3.63 4.22
N ASN A 43 -12.23 4.91 3.88
CA ASN A 43 -11.82 5.91 4.87
C ASN A 43 -12.83 5.97 6.02
N GLY A 44 -12.31 6.12 7.25
CA GLY A 44 -13.15 6.17 8.45
C GLY A 44 -13.68 4.81 8.93
N ILE A 45 -13.37 3.69 8.28
CA ILE A 45 -13.83 2.35 8.69
C ILE A 45 -13.26 1.90 10.05
N GLY A 46 -12.15 2.51 10.51
CA GLY A 46 -11.52 2.16 11.79
C GLY A 46 -10.14 1.54 11.69
N LYS A 47 -9.43 1.71 10.57
CA LYS A 47 -8.08 1.13 10.37
C LYS A 47 -7.11 1.52 11.48
N SER A 48 -6.98 2.80 11.77
CA SER A 48 -6.12 3.32 12.84
C SER A 48 -6.50 2.78 14.22
N THR A 49 -7.81 2.59 14.47
CA THR A 49 -8.30 2.06 15.73
C THR A 49 -7.90 0.59 15.91
N LEU A 50 -8.00 -0.23 14.86
CA LEU A 50 -7.54 -1.62 14.91
C LEU A 50 -6.02 -1.68 15.10
N ILE A 51 -5.23 -0.89 14.38
CA ILE A 51 -3.77 -0.80 14.56
C ILE A 51 -3.41 -0.45 16.01
N ARG A 52 -4.05 0.56 16.58
CA ARG A 52 -3.85 0.95 17.99
C ARG A 52 -4.26 -0.16 18.97
N THR A 53 -5.33 -0.89 18.68
CA THR A 53 -5.77 -2.01 19.52
C THR A 53 -4.79 -3.18 19.47
N LEU A 54 -4.31 -3.55 18.27
CA LEU A 54 -3.29 -4.59 18.11
C LEU A 54 -1.96 -4.20 18.78
N ALA A 55 -1.61 -2.92 18.78
CA ALA A 55 -0.42 -2.38 19.45
C ALA A 55 -0.55 -2.27 20.99
N GLY A 56 -1.72 -2.57 21.58
CA GLY A 56 -1.96 -2.39 23.00
C GLY A 56 -2.23 -0.95 23.44
N LEU A 57 -2.25 0.00 22.50
CA LEU A 57 -2.49 1.43 22.79
C LEU A 57 -3.98 1.73 23.06
N GLN A 58 -4.87 0.82 22.71
CA GLN A 58 -6.30 0.89 22.97
C GLN A 58 -6.80 -0.49 23.39
N ARG A 59 -7.67 -0.55 24.40
CA ARG A 59 -8.28 -1.82 24.83
C ARG A 59 -9.33 -2.27 23.83
N PRO A 60 -9.41 -3.58 23.53
CA PRO A 60 -10.52 -4.14 22.77
C PRO A 60 -11.84 -3.98 23.55
N LEU A 61 -12.96 -3.96 22.82
CA LEU A 61 -14.30 -3.98 23.42
C LEU A 61 -14.70 -5.38 23.88
N ALA A 62 -14.30 -6.41 23.12
CA ALA A 62 -14.49 -7.82 23.44
C ALA A 62 -13.47 -8.67 22.68
N GLY A 63 -13.37 -9.95 23.05
CA GLY A 63 -12.43 -10.90 22.45
C GLY A 63 -11.02 -10.77 23.01
N GLU A 64 -10.08 -11.46 22.40
CA GLU A 64 -8.71 -11.59 22.89
C GLU A 64 -7.69 -11.36 21.77
N ILE A 65 -6.55 -10.79 22.12
CA ILE A 65 -5.36 -10.75 21.29
C ILE A 65 -4.36 -11.74 21.90
N LEU A 66 -4.09 -12.80 21.17
CA LEU A 66 -3.20 -13.88 21.61
C LEU A 66 -1.77 -13.56 21.22
N ASN A 67 -0.83 -13.96 22.06
CA ASN A 67 0.60 -13.69 21.91
C ASN A 67 0.95 -12.19 21.89
N GLN A 68 0.02 -11.34 22.36
CA GLN A 68 0.29 -9.91 22.48
C GLN A 68 1.31 -9.68 23.59
N ASP A 69 2.45 -9.14 23.20
CA ASP A 69 3.44 -8.57 24.09
C ASP A 69 3.78 -7.19 23.53
N GLU A 70 3.35 -6.14 24.23
CA GLU A 70 3.55 -4.75 23.79
C GLU A 70 5.03 -4.43 23.54
N LYS A 71 5.94 -5.11 24.24
CA LYS A 71 7.40 -4.98 24.03
C LYS A 71 7.88 -5.60 22.73
N LYS A 72 7.05 -6.40 22.07
CA LYS A 72 7.35 -7.07 20.79
C LYS A 72 6.66 -6.43 19.61
N ILE A 73 6.01 -5.27 19.78
CA ILE A 73 5.28 -4.58 18.74
C ILE A 73 5.78 -3.14 18.62
N ALA A 74 6.34 -2.80 17.49
CA ALA A 74 6.61 -1.41 17.13
C ALA A 74 5.45 -0.85 16.30
N VAL A 75 5.16 0.43 16.48
CA VAL A 75 4.09 1.10 15.75
C VAL A 75 4.54 2.43 15.17
N VAL A 76 4.12 2.69 13.93
CA VAL A 76 4.25 3.98 13.25
C VAL A 76 2.84 4.48 12.97
N LEU A 77 2.42 5.54 13.65
CA LEU A 77 1.12 6.16 13.49
C LEU A 77 1.20 7.37 12.55
N THR A 78 0.06 7.75 12.01
CA THR A 78 -0.08 8.92 11.09
C THR A 78 0.07 10.26 11.81
N ASP A 79 0.09 10.27 13.15
CA ASP A 79 0.20 11.49 13.94
C ASP A 79 1.52 12.22 13.66
N LYS A 80 1.45 13.53 13.36
CA LYS A 80 2.66 14.33 13.10
C LYS A 80 3.51 14.46 14.35
N VAL A 81 4.81 14.16 14.19
CA VAL A 81 5.81 14.44 15.24
C VAL A 81 6.09 15.93 15.24
N THR A 82 5.75 16.62 16.34
CA THR A 82 5.93 18.10 16.50
C THR A 82 7.20 18.48 17.26
N ALA A 83 8.27 17.70 17.16
CA ALA A 83 9.53 17.94 17.86
C ALA A 83 10.47 18.79 16.99
N THR A 84 10.41 20.13 17.12
CA THR A 84 11.09 21.08 16.23
C THR A 84 12.62 21.12 16.32
N HIS A 85 13.23 20.62 17.38
CA HIS A 85 14.70 20.69 17.56
C HIS A 85 15.39 19.34 17.59
N MET A 86 14.63 18.25 17.41
CA MET A 86 15.14 16.89 17.42
C MET A 86 15.81 16.56 16.10
N THR A 87 16.98 15.95 16.14
CA THR A 87 17.63 15.42 14.94
C THR A 87 17.05 14.05 14.54
N VAL A 88 17.34 13.61 13.33
CA VAL A 88 17.00 12.25 12.89
C VAL A 88 17.66 11.21 13.81
N TYR A 89 18.93 11.43 14.19
CA TYR A 89 19.63 10.51 15.10
C TYR A 89 18.94 10.39 16.46
N ASP A 90 18.53 11.54 17.03
CA ASP A 90 17.79 11.55 18.30
C ASP A 90 16.46 10.78 18.17
N LEU A 91 15.70 11.02 17.09
CA LEU A 91 14.43 10.33 16.84
C LEU A 91 14.64 8.81 16.78
N VAL A 92 15.63 8.32 16.04
CA VAL A 92 15.92 6.88 15.95
C VAL A 92 16.36 6.34 17.30
N GLY A 93 17.16 7.10 18.05
CA GLY A 93 17.56 6.78 19.42
C GLY A 93 16.38 6.56 20.38
N TYR A 94 15.27 7.30 20.23
CA TYR A 94 14.05 7.04 21.01
C TYR A 94 13.50 5.61 20.83
N GLY A 95 13.81 4.94 19.72
CA GLY A 95 13.49 3.53 19.53
C GLY A 95 14.14 2.60 20.56
N ARG A 96 15.25 3.02 21.17
CA ARG A 96 15.97 2.23 22.19
C ARG A 96 15.43 2.39 23.61
N TYR A 97 14.53 3.33 23.88
CA TYR A 97 14.00 3.56 25.23
C TYR A 97 13.45 2.32 25.95
N PRO A 98 12.78 1.37 25.28
CA PRO A 98 12.37 0.13 25.95
C PRO A 98 13.54 -0.75 26.44
N HIS A 99 14.78 -0.49 25.98
CA HIS A 99 15.97 -1.30 26.26
C HIS A 99 16.96 -0.61 27.20
N ILE A 100 16.85 0.71 27.41
CA ILE A 100 17.80 1.45 28.29
C ILE A 100 17.37 1.40 29.74
N ASN A 101 18.39 1.50 30.61
CA ASN A 101 18.23 1.51 32.05
C ASN A 101 17.91 2.94 32.57
N TRP A 102 17.82 3.07 33.90
CA TRP A 102 17.47 4.32 34.59
C TRP A 102 18.47 5.47 34.40
N ASP A 103 19.69 5.20 33.99
CA ASP A 103 20.73 6.19 33.71
C ASP A 103 20.57 6.88 32.34
N VAL A 104 19.62 6.47 31.56
CA VAL A 104 19.24 7.06 30.24
C VAL A 104 20.46 7.17 29.30
N SER A 105 21.46 6.31 29.44
CA SER A 105 22.62 6.26 28.56
C SER A 105 22.52 5.12 27.56
N PHE A 106 22.91 5.36 26.30
CA PHE A 106 22.99 4.32 25.29
C PHE A 106 24.24 3.48 25.48
N SER A 107 24.07 2.16 25.54
CA SER A 107 25.17 1.21 25.47
C SER A 107 25.80 1.17 24.08
N SER A 108 26.97 0.54 23.93
CA SER A 108 27.54 0.32 22.59
C SER A 108 26.64 -0.50 21.68
N ILE A 109 25.84 -1.41 22.22
CA ILE A 109 24.85 -2.21 21.49
C ILE A 109 23.72 -1.29 20.99
N ASP A 110 23.23 -0.37 21.82
CA ASP A 110 22.17 0.56 21.42
C ASP A 110 22.63 1.45 20.28
N LEU A 111 23.85 1.99 20.35
CA LEU A 111 24.43 2.80 19.29
C LEU A 111 24.56 2.01 17.97
N GLU A 112 24.98 0.76 18.03
CA GLU A 112 25.08 -0.11 16.85
C GLU A 112 23.71 -0.38 16.23
N VAL A 113 22.68 -0.63 17.04
CA VAL A 113 21.29 -0.84 16.57
C VAL A 113 20.73 0.44 15.94
N ILE A 114 20.98 1.62 16.52
CA ILE A 114 20.59 2.92 15.95
C ILE A 114 21.22 3.07 14.56
N ASP A 115 22.54 2.91 14.47
CA ASP A 115 23.26 3.05 13.21
C ASP A 115 22.83 2.03 12.16
N GLN A 116 22.57 0.79 12.57
CA GLN A 116 22.05 -0.24 11.68
C GLN A 116 20.66 0.14 11.15
N SER A 117 19.75 0.59 12.01
CA SER A 117 18.40 1.00 11.62
C SER A 117 18.42 2.16 10.62
N ILE A 118 19.31 3.14 10.80
CA ILE A 118 19.54 4.26 9.89
C ILE A 118 20.04 3.78 8.53
N ARG A 119 20.99 2.83 8.51
CA ARG A 119 21.52 2.24 7.27
C ARG A 119 20.45 1.45 6.51
N GLU A 120 19.62 0.69 7.22
CA GLU A 120 18.58 -0.16 6.61
C GLU A 120 17.55 0.67 5.83
N VAL A 121 17.18 1.84 6.35
CA VAL A 121 16.26 2.76 5.64
C VAL A 121 16.98 3.79 4.76
N ARG A 122 18.31 3.73 4.64
CA ARG A 122 19.15 4.57 3.77
C ARG A 122 19.09 6.07 4.03
N ILE A 123 18.98 6.48 5.28
CA ILE A 123 18.93 7.90 5.67
C ILE A 123 20.21 8.40 6.38
N ALA A 124 21.34 7.72 6.21
CA ALA A 124 22.60 8.09 6.87
C ALA A 124 23.06 9.54 6.58
N SER A 125 22.72 10.09 5.42
CA SER A 125 23.04 11.48 5.08
C SER A 125 22.15 12.53 5.78
N LEU A 126 21.14 12.10 6.53
CA LEU A 126 20.15 12.96 7.18
C LEU A 126 20.27 13.00 8.70
N ILE A 127 21.21 12.28 9.30
CA ILE A 127 21.29 12.04 10.75
C ILE A 127 21.34 13.31 11.60
N ASP A 128 22.05 14.35 11.12
CA ASP A 128 22.21 15.64 11.79
C ASP A 128 21.10 16.66 11.46
N LYS A 129 20.24 16.33 10.49
CA LYS A 129 19.12 17.21 10.14
C LYS A 129 18.07 17.19 11.23
N LYS A 130 17.45 18.34 11.47
CA LYS A 130 16.28 18.47 12.32
C LYS A 130 15.06 17.91 11.59
N LEU A 131 14.09 17.40 12.35
CA LEU A 131 12.89 16.81 11.77
C LEU A 131 12.09 17.79 10.91
N GLU A 132 12.12 19.08 11.25
CA GLU A 132 11.46 20.17 10.49
C GLU A 132 12.12 20.46 9.13
N GLU A 133 13.34 19.98 8.90
CA GLU A 133 14.08 20.15 7.64
C GLU A 133 13.84 19.00 6.65
N LEU A 134 13.09 17.99 7.07
CA LEU A 134 12.85 16.78 6.28
C LEU A 134 11.62 16.95 5.38
N SER A 135 11.67 16.36 4.18
CA SER A 135 10.45 16.09 3.43
C SER A 135 9.59 15.03 4.13
N ASP A 136 8.29 14.98 3.79
CA ASP A 136 7.38 14.00 4.39
C ASP A 136 7.91 12.55 4.20
N GLY A 137 8.47 12.22 3.03
CA GLY A 137 9.07 10.91 2.79
C GLY A 137 10.31 10.63 3.63
N GLN A 138 11.18 11.64 3.83
CA GLN A 138 12.35 11.52 4.70
C GLN A 138 11.95 11.35 6.16
N LEU A 139 10.95 12.10 6.61
CA LEU A 139 10.41 11.95 7.97
C LEU A 139 9.80 10.57 8.17
N GLN A 140 9.08 10.06 7.18
CA GLN A 140 8.49 8.71 7.23
C GLN A 140 9.56 7.63 7.34
N LEU A 141 10.66 7.72 6.58
CA LEU A 141 11.80 6.81 6.70
C LEU A 141 12.45 6.90 8.08
N ALA A 142 12.59 8.10 8.66
CA ALA A 142 13.11 8.29 10.00
C ALA A 142 12.20 7.65 11.08
N MET A 143 10.87 7.74 10.91
CA MET A 143 9.89 7.07 11.78
C MET A 143 9.97 5.54 11.68
N ILE A 144 10.18 5.01 10.48
CA ILE A 144 10.41 3.57 10.26
C ILE A 144 11.73 3.15 10.92
N ALA A 145 12.82 3.93 10.76
CA ALA A 145 14.10 3.66 11.42
C ALA A 145 13.95 3.61 12.95
N ARG A 146 13.22 4.56 13.54
CA ARG A 146 12.89 4.55 14.97
C ARG A 146 12.18 3.26 15.39
N ALA A 147 11.21 2.82 14.61
CA ALA A 147 10.48 1.59 14.88
C ALA A 147 11.35 0.34 14.73
N LEU A 148 12.29 0.32 13.79
CA LEU A 148 13.28 -0.75 13.63
C LEU A 148 14.23 -0.84 14.79
N ALA A 149 14.66 0.31 15.34
CA ALA A 149 15.54 0.40 16.49
C ALA A 149 14.93 -0.21 17.78
N GLN A 150 13.62 -0.44 17.81
CA GLN A 150 12.97 -1.20 18.89
C GLN A 150 13.25 -2.71 18.82
N GLU A 151 13.81 -3.22 17.71
CA GLU A 151 14.12 -4.65 17.50
C GLU A 151 12.92 -5.60 17.71
N THR A 152 11.71 -5.11 17.45
CA THR A 152 10.50 -5.91 17.63
C THR A 152 10.25 -6.84 16.44
N PRO A 153 9.68 -8.03 16.66
CA PRO A 153 9.32 -8.94 15.58
C PRO A 153 8.06 -8.50 14.80
N VAL A 154 7.23 -7.64 15.38
CA VAL A 154 6.00 -7.10 14.75
C VAL A 154 6.15 -5.62 14.52
N LEU A 155 5.78 -5.16 13.32
CA LEU A 155 5.75 -3.74 12.94
C LEU A 155 4.36 -3.40 12.37
N LEU A 156 3.66 -2.49 13.02
CA LEU A 156 2.36 -2.00 12.60
C LEU A 156 2.50 -0.56 12.09
N LEU A 157 2.03 -0.29 10.87
CA LEU A 157 2.11 1.04 10.26
C LEU A 157 0.71 1.51 9.85
N ASP A 158 0.39 2.73 10.24
CA ASP A 158 -0.87 3.38 9.89
C ASP A 158 -0.64 4.44 8.82
N GLU A 159 -1.09 4.18 7.59
CA GLU A 159 -0.98 5.04 6.41
C GLU A 159 0.48 5.55 6.14
N PRO A 160 1.51 4.67 6.11
CA PRO A 160 2.91 5.11 6.02
C PRO A 160 3.27 5.77 4.68
N THR A 161 2.40 5.70 3.69
CA THR A 161 2.59 6.28 2.36
C THR A 161 1.72 7.51 2.10
N ALA A 162 0.93 7.95 3.10
CA ALA A 162 0.06 9.11 2.96
C ALA A 162 0.85 10.39 2.65
N HIS A 163 0.32 11.21 1.74
CA HIS A 163 0.91 12.48 1.29
C HIS A 163 2.25 12.39 0.53
N LEU A 164 2.70 11.19 0.22
CA LEU A 164 3.92 10.98 -0.55
C LEU A 164 3.63 10.92 -2.06
N ASP A 165 4.62 11.31 -2.86
CA ASP A 165 4.59 11.05 -4.30
C ASP A 165 4.73 9.54 -4.61
N LEU A 166 4.41 9.16 -5.84
CA LEU A 166 4.37 7.75 -6.25
C LEU A 166 5.73 7.03 -6.05
N ASN A 167 6.85 7.71 -6.33
CA ASN A 167 8.17 7.09 -6.20
C ASN A 167 8.47 6.76 -4.73
N ASN A 168 8.24 7.71 -3.83
CA ASN A 168 8.44 7.53 -2.40
C ASN A 168 7.51 6.45 -1.82
N ARG A 169 6.23 6.39 -2.27
CA ARG A 169 5.30 5.31 -1.88
C ARG A 169 5.84 3.94 -2.25
N VAL A 170 6.27 3.77 -3.50
CA VAL A 170 6.84 2.51 -4.02
C VAL A 170 8.10 2.13 -3.24
N GLU A 171 8.99 3.10 -2.96
CA GLU A 171 10.21 2.84 -2.20
C GLU A 171 9.94 2.38 -0.76
N ILE A 172 9.00 3.02 -0.06
CA ILE A 172 8.62 2.62 1.30
C ILE A 172 8.01 1.22 1.29
N MET A 173 7.09 0.92 0.38
CA MET A 173 6.47 -0.41 0.33
C MET A 173 7.50 -1.50 -0.01
N LYS A 174 8.45 -1.24 -0.93
CA LYS A 174 9.56 -2.16 -1.21
C LYS A 174 10.48 -2.35 0.00
N LEU A 175 10.77 -1.28 0.73
CA LEU A 175 11.53 -1.36 1.97
C LEU A 175 10.83 -2.25 3.01
N LEU A 176 9.53 -2.04 3.23
CA LEU A 176 8.75 -2.84 4.19
C LEU A 176 8.71 -4.31 3.78
N LEU A 177 8.47 -4.62 2.50
CA LEU A 177 8.51 -5.99 1.99
C LEU A 177 9.90 -6.63 2.20
N LYS A 178 10.97 -5.90 1.92
CA LYS A 178 12.35 -6.35 2.16
C LYS A 178 12.58 -6.64 3.64
N LEU A 179 12.17 -5.74 4.54
CA LEU A 179 12.30 -5.92 5.99
C LEU A 179 11.50 -7.14 6.49
N ALA A 180 10.30 -7.39 5.96
CA ALA A 180 9.55 -8.59 6.27
C ALA A 180 10.37 -9.84 5.91
N ARG A 181 10.87 -9.92 4.67
CA ARG A 181 11.60 -11.09 4.15
C ARG A 181 12.96 -11.33 4.81
N GLU A 182 13.80 -10.28 4.86
CA GLU A 182 15.20 -10.42 5.29
C GLU A 182 15.38 -10.41 6.80
N LYS A 183 14.43 -9.83 7.55
CA LYS A 183 14.47 -9.74 9.02
C LYS A 183 13.41 -10.61 9.70
N ASP A 184 12.70 -11.42 8.93
CA ASP A 184 11.62 -12.29 9.41
C ASP A 184 10.57 -11.56 10.27
N LYS A 185 10.28 -10.30 9.91
CA LYS A 185 9.30 -9.48 10.63
C LYS A 185 7.89 -9.72 10.11
N ALA A 186 6.91 -9.74 11.01
CA ALA A 186 5.52 -9.62 10.63
C ALA A 186 5.17 -8.13 10.49
N ILE A 187 4.83 -7.68 9.29
CA ILE A 187 4.56 -6.26 9.02
C ILE A 187 3.11 -6.09 8.59
N VAL A 188 2.39 -5.18 9.26
CA VAL A 188 1.04 -4.76 8.85
C VAL A 188 1.06 -3.31 8.42
N VAL A 189 0.53 -3.04 7.25
CA VAL A 189 0.38 -1.69 6.68
C VAL A 189 -1.10 -1.40 6.48
N ALA A 190 -1.68 -0.55 7.32
CA ALA A 190 -2.99 0.03 7.02
C ALA A 190 -2.82 1.06 5.91
N THR A 191 -3.53 0.88 4.79
CA THR A 191 -3.39 1.74 3.62
C THR A 191 -4.67 1.80 2.80
N HIS A 192 -4.80 2.85 2.00
CA HIS A 192 -5.80 2.98 0.94
C HIS A 192 -5.20 2.85 -0.47
N GLU A 193 -3.91 2.59 -0.57
CA GLU A 193 -3.15 2.45 -1.83
C GLU A 193 -3.39 1.06 -2.43
N LEU A 194 -4.47 0.94 -3.21
CA LEU A 194 -4.91 -0.33 -3.78
C LEU A 194 -3.85 -0.98 -4.66
N ASP A 195 -3.26 -0.21 -5.59
CA ASP A 195 -2.29 -0.72 -6.56
C ASP A 195 -1.05 -1.33 -5.89
N LEU A 196 -0.55 -0.67 -4.84
CA LEU A 196 0.63 -1.15 -4.11
C LEU A 196 0.31 -2.35 -3.23
N ALA A 197 -0.86 -2.36 -2.60
CA ALA A 197 -1.30 -3.50 -1.81
C ALA A 197 -1.46 -4.76 -2.68
N LEU A 198 -2.12 -4.65 -3.84
CA LEU A 198 -2.32 -5.77 -4.75
C LEU A 198 -1.02 -6.32 -5.34
N GLN A 199 0.03 -5.49 -5.48
CA GLN A 199 1.29 -5.91 -6.08
C GLN A 199 2.33 -6.38 -5.08
N MET A 200 2.22 -6.04 -3.79
CA MET A 200 3.29 -6.24 -2.82
C MET A 200 2.89 -6.99 -1.56
N ALA A 201 1.59 -7.04 -1.23
CA ALA A 201 1.14 -7.75 -0.03
C ALA A 201 1.19 -9.27 -0.21
N ASP A 202 1.59 -9.97 0.84
CA ASP A 202 1.44 -11.43 0.93
C ASP A 202 0.02 -11.83 1.33
N ASP A 203 -0.58 -11.03 2.22
CA ASP A 203 -1.94 -11.21 2.71
C ASP A 203 -2.64 -9.85 2.78
N VAL A 204 -3.94 -9.83 2.60
CA VAL A 204 -4.77 -8.64 2.74
C VAL A 204 -5.83 -8.90 3.81
N TRP A 205 -5.99 -7.93 4.71
CA TRP A 205 -7.14 -7.80 5.58
C TRP A 205 -8.06 -6.73 4.98
N LEU A 206 -9.23 -7.13 4.53
CA LEU A 206 -10.18 -6.25 3.88
C LEU A 206 -11.36 -5.97 4.81
N ALA A 207 -11.45 -4.74 5.31
CA ALA A 207 -12.54 -4.30 6.18
C ALA A 207 -13.82 -4.08 5.36
N THR A 208 -14.88 -4.75 5.75
CA THR A 208 -16.18 -4.69 5.06
C THR A 208 -17.13 -3.67 5.73
N PRO A 209 -18.11 -3.10 4.96
CA PRO A 209 -19.08 -2.15 5.52
C PRO A 209 -19.95 -2.73 6.66
N ASP A 210 -20.12 -4.04 6.73
CA ASP A 210 -20.83 -4.76 7.79
C ASP A 210 -19.97 -5.06 9.02
N LYS A 211 -18.85 -4.33 9.19
CA LYS A 211 -17.96 -4.37 10.36
C LYS A 211 -17.19 -5.69 10.53
N LYS A 212 -17.08 -6.47 9.47
CA LYS A 212 -16.33 -7.72 9.45
C LYS A 212 -15.00 -7.56 8.71
N MET A 213 -14.21 -8.60 8.75
CA MET A 213 -12.95 -8.69 8.04
C MET A 213 -12.96 -9.89 7.10
N VAL A 214 -12.57 -9.67 5.84
CA VAL A 214 -12.25 -10.72 4.90
C VAL A 214 -10.74 -10.77 4.76
N THR A 215 -10.15 -11.96 4.84
CA THR A 215 -8.69 -12.13 4.76
C THR A 215 -8.35 -13.10 3.65
N GLY A 216 -7.25 -12.86 2.95
CA GLY A 216 -6.78 -13.72 1.86
C GLY A 216 -5.60 -13.11 1.12
N ILE A 217 -5.10 -13.81 0.12
CA ILE A 217 -4.12 -13.24 -0.81
C ILE A 217 -4.81 -12.27 -1.77
N PRO A 218 -4.09 -11.23 -2.25
CA PRO A 218 -4.68 -10.21 -3.13
C PRO A 218 -5.45 -10.78 -4.33
N GLU A 219 -4.87 -11.76 -5.00
CA GLU A 219 -5.41 -12.35 -6.21
C GLU A 219 -6.76 -13.05 -5.97
N ASP A 220 -6.89 -13.82 -4.90
CA ASP A 220 -8.14 -14.50 -4.57
C ASP A 220 -9.25 -13.49 -4.27
N LEU A 221 -8.95 -12.43 -3.49
CA LEU A 221 -9.91 -11.39 -3.14
C LEU A 221 -10.34 -10.52 -4.34
N VAL A 222 -9.50 -10.39 -5.37
CA VAL A 222 -9.88 -9.75 -6.63
C VAL A 222 -10.80 -10.67 -7.44
N LEU A 223 -10.45 -11.96 -7.53
CA LEU A 223 -11.18 -12.91 -8.37
C LEU A 223 -12.57 -13.24 -7.82
N ASP A 224 -12.72 -13.35 -6.50
CA ASP A 224 -14.01 -13.61 -5.83
C ASP A 224 -14.91 -12.37 -5.72
N GLY A 225 -14.38 -11.17 -6.07
CA GLY A 225 -15.13 -9.91 -6.04
C GLY A 225 -15.22 -9.26 -4.66
N SER A 226 -14.47 -9.69 -3.68
CA SER A 226 -14.45 -9.11 -2.32
C SER A 226 -14.13 -7.62 -2.34
N PHE A 227 -13.16 -7.19 -3.16
CA PHE A 227 -12.82 -5.78 -3.34
C PHE A 227 -13.97 -4.96 -3.94
N ASP A 228 -14.66 -5.50 -4.95
CA ASP A 228 -15.79 -4.82 -5.59
C ASP A 228 -16.94 -4.61 -4.60
N ASN A 229 -17.19 -5.59 -3.73
CA ASN A 229 -18.21 -5.52 -2.69
C ASN A 229 -17.90 -4.44 -1.64
N VAL A 230 -16.62 -4.23 -1.31
CA VAL A 230 -16.18 -3.26 -0.30
C VAL A 230 -16.10 -1.84 -0.88
N PHE A 231 -15.42 -1.68 -2.01
CA PHE A 231 -15.14 -0.35 -2.57
C PHE A 231 -16.21 0.14 -3.54
N LYS A 232 -17.09 -0.75 -4.05
CA LYS A 232 -18.18 -0.44 -4.97
C LYS A 232 -17.71 0.44 -6.12
N PHE A 233 -16.68 0.00 -6.82
CA PHE A 233 -16.08 0.76 -7.92
C PHE A 233 -17.13 1.13 -8.97
N LYS A 234 -17.25 2.43 -9.26
CA LYS A 234 -18.16 2.93 -10.29
C LYS A 234 -17.37 3.14 -11.57
N GLY A 235 -17.59 2.27 -12.56
CA GLY A 235 -16.93 2.41 -13.86
C GLY A 235 -15.44 2.10 -13.85
N PHE A 236 -14.95 1.38 -12.84
CA PHE A 236 -13.60 0.83 -12.81
C PHE A 236 -13.69 -0.69 -12.61
N ASP A 237 -13.04 -1.44 -13.48
CA ASP A 237 -12.96 -2.89 -13.40
C ASP A 237 -11.59 -3.27 -12.82
N LEU A 238 -11.59 -3.74 -11.59
CA LEU A 238 -10.36 -4.09 -10.87
C LEU A 238 -9.65 -5.30 -11.50
N LYS A 239 -10.40 -6.26 -12.07
CA LYS A 239 -9.84 -7.47 -12.69
C LYS A 239 -8.99 -7.15 -13.92
N THR A 240 -9.37 -6.12 -14.66
CA THR A 240 -8.66 -5.65 -15.84
C THR A 240 -7.79 -4.41 -15.59
N GLY A 241 -7.97 -3.75 -14.44
CA GLY A 241 -7.30 -2.49 -14.10
C GLY A 241 -7.74 -1.30 -14.96
N LYS A 242 -8.94 -1.36 -15.54
CA LYS A 242 -9.40 -0.36 -16.52
C LYS A 242 -10.61 0.42 -16.05
N VAL A 243 -10.62 1.70 -16.42
CA VAL A 243 -11.82 2.53 -16.37
C VAL A 243 -12.73 2.15 -17.53
N GLN A 244 -13.99 1.83 -17.23
CA GLN A 244 -15.01 1.57 -18.25
C GLN A 244 -15.50 2.90 -18.81
N HIS A 245 -15.23 3.14 -20.08
CA HIS A 245 -15.73 4.29 -20.81
C HIS A 245 -17.07 3.95 -21.48
N GLN A 246 -18.05 4.83 -21.38
CA GLN A 246 -19.29 4.68 -22.13
C GLN A 246 -19.04 5.05 -23.58
N SER A 247 -19.40 4.15 -24.49
CA SER A 247 -19.35 4.43 -25.92
C SER A 247 -20.49 5.37 -26.30
N PHE A 248 -20.16 6.50 -26.90
CA PHE A 248 -21.12 7.46 -27.46
C PHE A 248 -20.92 7.73 -28.96
N GLN A 249 -19.77 7.26 -29.49
CA GLN A 249 -19.52 7.31 -30.93
C GLN A 249 -20.23 6.13 -31.65
N LYS A 250 -20.81 6.39 -32.80
CA LYS A 250 -21.50 5.35 -33.58
C LYS A 250 -20.57 4.37 -34.28
N LYS A 251 -19.31 4.79 -34.53
CA LYS A 251 -18.32 3.98 -35.24
C LYS A 251 -17.63 3.01 -34.30
N THR A 252 -17.58 1.74 -34.69
CA THR A 252 -16.79 0.72 -34.01
C THR A 252 -15.44 0.56 -34.71
N ILE A 253 -14.38 0.49 -33.94
CA ILE A 253 -13.01 0.47 -34.45
C ILE A 253 -12.41 -0.92 -34.24
N HIS A 254 -11.83 -1.48 -35.30
CA HIS A 254 -10.97 -2.63 -35.23
C HIS A 254 -9.52 -2.15 -35.10
N LEU A 255 -8.96 -2.25 -33.89
CA LEU A 255 -7.59 -1.86 -33.62
C LEU A 255 -6.69 -3.09 -33.74
N GLN A 256 -5.63 -3.00 -34.57
CA GLN A 256 -4.65 -4.05 -34.77
C GLN A 256 -3.26 -3.56 -34.39
N GLY A 257 -2.47 -4.43 -33.75
CA GLY A 257 -1.14 -4.14 -33.25
C GLY A 257 -0.90 -4.81 -31.91
N GLU A 258 0.24 -4.55 -31.31
CA GLU A 258 0.66 -5.16 -30.06
C GLU A 258 1.41 -4.16 -29.15
N GLY A 259 1.63 -4.55 -27.90
CA GLY A 259 2.45 -3.82 -26.94
C GLY A 259 1.80 -2.54 -26.40
N TYR A 260 2.67 -1.66 -25.87
CA TYR A 260 2.21 -0.43 -25.20
C TYR A 260 1.50 0.56 -26.14
N SER A 261 1.95 0.65 -27.39
CA SER A 261 1.35 1.54 -28.38
C SER A 261 -0.10 1.14 -28.69
N PHE A 262 -0.37 -0.16 -28.83
CA PHE A 262 -1.73 -0.68 -28.96
C PHE A 262 -2.57 -0.35 -27.72
N LEU A 263 -2.04 -0.63 -26.53
CA LEU A 263 -2.76 -0.39 -25.27
C LEU A 263 -3.14 1.09 -25.11
N TRP A 264 -2.19 2.00 -25.31
CA TRP A 264 -2.46 3.43 -25.18
C TRP A 264 -3.37 3.99 -26.27
N THR A 265 -3.30 3.43 -27.48
CA THR A 265 -4.23 3.77 -28.57
C THR A 265 -5.64 3.33 -28.21
N LYS A 266 -5.82 2.10 -27.73
CA LYS A 266 -7.11 1.59 -27.26
C LYS A 266 -7.71 2.49 -26.17
N ASN A 267 -6.93 2.82 -25.14
CA ASN A 267 -7.36 3.70 -24.06
C ASN A 267 -7.79 5.10 -24.58
N ALA A 268 -7.06 5.63 -25.55
CA ALA A 268 -7.39 6.93 -26.16
C ALA A 268 -8.69 6.89 -26.96
N LEU A 269 -8.93 5.82 -27.71
CA LEU A 269 -10.17 5.62 -28.49
C LEU A 269 -11.37 5.43 -27.57
N GLU A 270 -11.26 4.56 -26.55
CA GLU A 270 -12.32 4.32 -25.56
C GLU A 270 -12.67 5.61 -24.80
N ARG A 271 -11.68 6.41 -24.40
CA ARG A 271 -11.87 7.72 -23.77
C ARG A 271 -12.60 8.71 -24.66
N GLN A 272 -12.42 8.63 -25.99
CA GLN A 272 -13.16 9.44 -26.98
C GLN A 272 -14.53 8.84 -27.33
N GLY A 273 -14.94 7.77 -26.64
CA GLY A 273 -16.25 7.14 -26.78
C GLY A 273 -16.37 6.18 -27.97
N PHE A 274 -15.27 5.78 -28.59
CA PHE A 274 -15.32 4.73 -29.62
C PHE A 274 -15.39 3.35 -28.97
N SER A 275 -16.12 2.44 -29.59
CA SER A 275 -16.07 1.01 -29.26
C SER A 275 -14.92 0.37 -30.01
N VAL A 276 -14.06 -0.38 -29.30
CA VAL A 276 -12.97 -1.15 -29.91
C VAL A 276 -13.32 -2.64 -29.87
N SER A 277 -13.49 -3.26 -31.05
CA SER A 277 -13.83 -4.69 -31.17
C SER A 277 -13.08 -5.34 -32.33
N THR A 278 -13.14 -6.68 -32.43
CA THR A 278 -12.58 -7.44 -33.55
C THR A 278 -13.33 -7.25 -34.84
N ASP A 279 -14.60 -6.84 -34.79
CA ASP A 279 -15.50 -6.70 -35.94
C ASP A 279 -15.84 -5.22 -36.25
N GLY A 280 -14.86 -4.33 -35.98
CA GLY A 280 -15.02 -2.90 -36.17
C GLY A 280 -15.11 -2.50 -37.65
N GLU A 281 -15.95 -1.50 -37.96
CA GLU A 281 -16.18 -0.98 -39.31
C GLU A 281 -14.92 -0.29 -39.88
N LEU A 282 -14.08 0.26 -39.02
CA LEU A 282 -12.86 0.97 -39.38
C LEU A 282 -11.64 0.29 -38.73
N THR A 283 -10.68 -0.11 -39.56
CA THR A 283 -9.46 -0.72 -39.07
C THR A 283 -8.36 0.32 -38.88
N ILE A 284 -7.75 0.31 -37.70
CA ILE A 284 -6.56 1.09 -37.37
C ILE A 284 -5.41 0.11 -37.09
N TRP A 285 -4.34 0.26 -37.84
CA TRP A 285 -3.10 -0.49 -37.65
C TRP A 285 -2.13 0.33 -36.82
N VAL A 286 -1.61 -0.27 -35.76
CA VAL A 286 -0.53 0.29 -34.91
C VAL A 286 0.75 -0.47 -35.26
N TYR A 287 1.75 0.20 -35.75
CA TYR A 287 3.02 -0.43 -36.15
C TYR A 287 4.22 0.46 -35.84
N SER A 288 5.41 -0.10 -35.89
CA SER A 288 6.65 0.66 -35.76
C SER A 288 7.22 0.95 -37.14
N ASP A 289 7.51 2.20 -37.43
CA ASP A 289 8.14 2.67 -38.63
C ASP A 289 9.44 3.43 -38.24
N GLU A 290 10.60 2.99 -38.74
CA GLU A 290 11.90 3.60 -38.50
C GLU A 290 12.18 4.02 -37.06
N ASN A 291 11.89 3.17 -36.05
CA ASN A 291 11.97 3.47 -34.62
C ASN A 291 10.89 4.43 -34.05
N ARG A 292 9.84 4.72 -34.81
CA ARG A 292 8.68 5.49 -34.33
C ARG A 292 7.42 4.68 -34.38
N THR A 293 6.51 4.92 -33.43
CA THR A 293 5.16 4.38 -33.54
C THR A 293 4.38 5.16 -34.58
N ALA A 294 3.68 4.44 -35.46
CA ALA A 294 2.82 4.99 -36.49
C ALA A 294 1.47 4.28 -36.48
N TRP A 295 0.45 5.00 -36.93
CA TRP A 295 -0.94 4.53 -37.04
C TRP A 295 -1.39 4.68 -38.48
N LYS A 296 -2.05 3.67 -39.03
CA LYS A 296 -2.57 3.71 -40.40
C LYS A 296 -4.06 3.46 -40.41
N ILE A 297 -4.78 4.32 -41.13
CA ILE A 297 -6.21 4.17 -41.49
C ILE A 297 -6.28 4.24 -42.99
N ASN A 298 -6.67 3.15 -43.65
CA ASN A 298 -6.65 3.04 -45.12
C ASN A 298 -5.27 3.44 -45.68
N ASP A 299 -5.21 4.50 -46.48
CA ASP A 299 -3.98 5.00 -47.09
C ASP A 299 -3.32 6.16 -46.33
N ARG A 300 -3.88 6.56 -45.16
CA ARG A 300 -3.36 7.68 -44.37
C ARG A 300 -2.58 7.17 -43.17
N SER A 301 -1.40 7.74 -42.96
CA SER A 301 -0.54 7.45 -41.82
C SER A 301 -0.47 8.63 -40.85
N PHE A 302 -0.44 8.33 -39.56
CA PHE A 302 -0.36 9.29 -38.46
C PHE A 302 0.84 8.95 -37.59
N PHE A 303 1.49 9.96 -37.01
CA PHE A 303 2.67 9.80 -36.17
C PHE A 303 2.40 10.28 -34.73
N SER A 304 1.15 10.62 -34.41
CA SER A 304 0.68 10.88 -33.05
C SER A 304 -0.76 10.40 -32.89
N ILE A 305 -1.09 9.97 -31.65
CA ILE A 305 -2.48 9.60 -31.32
C ILE A 305 -3.41 10.84 -31.42
N ARG A 306 -2.89 12.04 -31.16
CA ARG A 306 -3.67 13.28 -31.28
C ARG A 306 -4.16 13.48 -32.72
N ASP A 307 -3.27 13.35 -33.71
CA ASP A 307 -3.63 13.56 -35.12
C ASP A 307 -4.58 12.48 -35.59
N LEU A 308 -4.36 11.22 -35.18
CA LEU A 308 -5.28 10.11 -35.41
C LEU A 308 -6.69 10.43 -34.89
N LEU A 309 -6.82 10.84 -33.63
CA LEU A 309 -8.12 11.16 -33.01
C LEU A 309 -8.78 12.37 -33.69
N THR A 310 -8.01 13.38 -34.08
CA THR A 310 -8.51 14.57 -34.77
C THR A 310 -9.13 14.21 -36.11
N ASP A 311 -8.56 13.23 -36.82
CA ASP A 311 -9.11 12.76 -38.09
C ASP A 311 -10.36 11.91 -37.92
N LEU A 312 -10.44 11.10 -36.85
CA LEU A 312 -11.59 10.23 -36.56
C LEU A 312 -12.86 11.00 -36.17
N VAL A 313 -12.72 12.17 -35.56
CA VAL A 313 -13.83 12.99 -35.06
C VAL A 313 -14.37 13.97 -36.13
N LYS A 314 -13.62 14.16 -37.20
CA LYS A 314 -14.11 14.90 -38.40
C LYS A 314 -15.11 14.07 -39.19
#